data_af4aebaf18d9c05fa222336bdc9e2d77
#
_entry.id   af4aebaf18d9c05fa222336bdc9e2d77
#
_cell.length_a   1.000
_cell.length_b   1.000
_cell.length_c   1.000
_cell.angle_alpha   90.00
_cell.angle_beta   90.00
_cell.angle_gamma   90.00
#
_symmetry.space_group_name_H-M   'P 1'
#
loop_
_entity.id
_entity.type
_entity.pdbx_description
1 polymer ?
#
loop_
_entity_poly.entity_id
_entity_poly.type
_entity_poly.pdbx_seq_one_letter_code
_entity_poly.pdbx_strand_id
1 'polypeptide(L)'
;MNVGILHPGDMGVTVGLCLQRCGHEVSWLSRDRSEAPRARAEAFTDYDDLTTLCGQSDVIFSVCPPDAAYSVAQQVHQANFSGTFVDANAVAPSTAEKIAALFDDNYVDGGIIGPPARQPGSTRLYLCGERALSVAAMLEGADLQAIVMQGNTSAASALKMAYAAYTKGSSALLLAVNGLAEAAGVTETLQQEWQLSQPGLMQRSEKTALATSRKAWRFAGEMREIAKTFEAHGLPGQFHSGAAQLYELMASLKTLPPASLSEVVQVLLQASAEPTPDIESDSLRD
;
A
#
# COMPACT_ATOMS: atom_id res chain seq x y z
N MET A 1 12.14 3.24 23.74
CA MET A 1 12.08 4.41 22.84
C MET A 1 10.61 4.79 22.66
N ASN A 2 10.35 6.05 22.41
CA ASN A 2 9.00 6.55 22.11
C ASN A 2 8.77 6.53 20.59
N VAL A 3 7.72 5.87 20.15
CA VAL A 3 7.45 5.66 18.73
C VAL A 3 6.08 6.24 18.35
N GLY A 4 6.07 7.13 17.36
CA GLY A 4 4.84 7.66 16.76
C GLY A 4 4.38 6.82 15.57
N ILE A 5 3.09 6.46 15.53
CA ILE A 5 2.45 5.83 14.36
C ILE A 5 1.45 6.82 13.77
N LEU A 6 1.70 7.28 12.55
CA LEU A 6 0.86 8.32 11.91
C LEU A 6 -0.33 7.65 11.24
N HIS A 7 -0.79 6.70 11.07
CA HIS A 7 -2.00 6.12 10.46
C HIS A 7 -2.16 4.66 10.88
N PRO A 8 -2.77 4.40 12.05
CA PRO A 8 -3.01 3.04 12.52
C PRO A 8 -4.18 2.37 11.78
N GLY A 9 -4.02 2.23 10.44
CA GLY A 9 -4.84 1.35 9.62
C GLY A 9 -4.54 -0.12 9.95
N ASP A 10 -5.08 -1.05 9.16
CA ASP A 10 -4.86 -2.50 9.40
C ASP A 10 -3.38 -2.89 9.44
N MET A 11 -2.53 -2.26 8.63
CA MET A 11 -1.09 -2.50 8.62
C MET A 11 -0.39 -1.71 9.73
N GLY A 12 -0.64 -0.39 9.81
CA GLY A 12 0.03 0.48 10.76
C GLY A 12 -0.17 0.07 12.21
N VAL A 13 -1.38 -0.37 12.57
CA VAL A 13 -1.63 -0.86 13.94
C VAL A 13 -0.80 -2.10 14.26
N THR A 14 -0.57 -3.02 13.31
CA THR A 14 0.25 -4.21 13.58
C THR A 14 1.73 -3.89 13.68
N VAL A 15 2.22 -2.86 13.00
CA VAL A 15 3.57 -2.31 13.20
C VAL A 15 3.72 -1.79 14.62
N GLY A 16 2.79 -0.93 15.08
CA GLY A 16 2.80 -0.39 16.43
C GLY A 16 2.71 -1.49 17.51
N LEU A 17 1.84 -2.48 17.34
CA LEU A 17 1.72 -3.61 18.27
C LEU A 17 2.99 -4.48 18.34
N CYS A 18 3.71 -4.65 17.22
CA CYS A 18 5.01 -5.33 17.21
C CYS A 18 6.04 -4.52 18.01
N LEU A 19 6.13 -3.21 17.81
CA LEU A 19 7.01 -2.32 18.55
C LEU A 19 6.70 -2.32 20.05
N GLN A 20 5.42 -2.28 20.42
CA GLN A 20 4.97 -2.33 21.82
C GLN A 20 5.38 -3.63 22.51
N ARG A 21 5.23 -4.78 21.82
CA ARG A 21 5.68 -6.09 22.33
C ARG A 21 7.20 -6.18 22.48
N CYS A 22 7.96 -5.39 21.73
CA CYS A 22 9.42 -5.25 21.89
C CYS A 22 9.81 -4.23 22.96
N GLY A 23 8.86 -3.72 23.76
CA GLY A 23 9.13 -2.83 24.91
C GLY A 23 9.25 -1.36 24.56
N HIS A 24 8.70 -0.92 23.44
CA HIS A 24 8.65 0.49 23.06
C HIS A 24 7.32 1.12 23.48
N GLU A 25 7.35 2.39 23.86
CA GLU A 25 6.14 3.19 24.10
C GLU A 25 5.61 3.66 22.75
N VAL A 26 4.36 3.27 22.42
CA VAL A 26 3.75 3.59 21.13
C VAL A 26 2.65 4.62 21.29
N SER A 27 2.72 5.67 20.48
CA SER A 27 1.72 6.73 20.40
C SER A 27 1.22 6.92 18.97
N TRP A 28 0.10 7.63 18.82
CA TRP A 28 -0.50 7.87 17.51
C TRP A 28 -1.23 9.21 17.45
N LEU A 29 -1.49 9.71 16.23
CA LEU A 29 -2.22 10.96 16.00
C LEU A 29 -3.70 10.65 15.74
N SER A 30 -4.58 11.06 16.64
CA SER A 30 -6.01 10.76 16.59
C SER A 30 -6.86 11.87 15.94
N ARG A 31 -6.31 13.09 15.77
CA ARG A 31 -7.03 14.20 15.16
C ARG A 31 -7.62 13.82 13.81
N ASP A 32 -8.88 14.16 13.60
CA ASP A 32 -9.62 13.93 12.36
C ASP A 32 -9.75 12.45 11.94
N ARG A 33 -9.64 11.52 12.91
CA ARG A 33 -9.80 10.08 12.65
C ARG A 33 -11.19 9.59 13.03
N SER A 34 -11.75 8.73 12.16
CA SER A 34 -13.00 8.03 12.43
C SER A 34 -12.86 7.03 13.58
N GLU A 35 -13.98 6.46 14.04
CA GLU A 35 -13.99 5.47 15.12
C GLU A 35 -13.15 4.22 14.83
N ALA A 36 -13.13 3.75 13.60
CA ALA A 36 -12.43 2.50 13.26
C ALA A 36 -10.90 2.55 13.51
N PRO A 37 -10.14 3.58 13.12
CA PRO A 37 -8.75 3.76 13.55
C PRO A 37 -8.61 3.93 15.06
N ARG A 38 -9.50 4.65 15.73
CA ARG A 38 -9.48 4.86 17.19
C ARG A 38 -9.59 3.53 17.93
N ALA A 39 -10.56 2.70 17.56
CA ALA A 39 -10.73 1.36 18.14
C ALA A 39 -9.52 0.44 17.93
N ARG A 40 -8.86 0.54 16.74
CA ARG A 40 -7.66 -0.27 16.47
C ARG A 40 -6.45 0.18 17.29
N ALA A 41 -6.32 1.48 17.54
CA ALA A 41 -5.19 2.09 18.25
C ALA A 41 -5.43 2.26 19.76
N GLU A 42 -6.47 1.63 20.32
CA GLU A 42 -6.85 1.74 21.74
C GLU A 42 -5.69 1.44 22.71
N ALA A 43 -4.76 0.56 22.30
CA ALA A 43 -3.58 0.22 23.09
C ALA A 43 -2.45 1.27 23.03
N PHE A 44 -2.56 2.31 22.19
CA PHE A 44 -1.52 3.31 21.98
C PHE A 44 -1.86 4.60 22.72
N THR A 45 -0.84 5.33 23.16
CA THR A 45 -1.03 6.67 23.71
C THR A 45 -1.55 7.62 22.64
N ASP A 46 -2.68 8.26 22.90
CA ASP A 46 -3.34 9.17 21.96
C ASP A 46 -2.80 10.59 22.09
N TYR A 47 -2.41 11.18 20.94
CA TYR A 47 -2.16 12.61 20.82
C TYR A 47 -3.10 13.21 19.77
N ASP A 48 -3.66 14.38 20.04
CA ASP A 48 -4.54 15.12 19.13
C ASP A 48 -3.79 16.19 18.32
N ASP A 49 -2.52 16.40 18.61
CA ASP A 49 -1.65 17.38 17.95
C ASP A 49 -0.36 16.75 17.41
N LEU A 50 -0.06 17.03 16.12
CA LEU A 50 1.13 16.49 15.46
C LEU A 50 2.43 17.01 16.04
N THR A 51 2.47 18.28 16.44
CA THR A 51 3.68 18.90 17.05
C THR A 51 4.00 18.23 18.36
N THR A 52 2.99 17.95 19.18
CA THR A 52 3.14 17.22 20.44
C THR A 52 3.62 15.78 20.18
N LEU A 53 3.02 15.06 19.24
CA LEU A 53 3.46 13.71 18.85
C LEU A 53 4.93 13.72 18.41
N CYS A 54 5.32 14.65 17.53
CA CYS A 54 6.70 14.81 17.06
C CYS A 54 7.68 15.09 18.21
N GLY A 55 7.31 16.01 19.11
CA GLY A 55 8.15 16.37 20.25
C GLY A 55 8.34 15.25 21.30
N GLN A 56 7.45 14.26 21.31
CA GLN A 56 7.48 13.12 22.23
C GLN A 56 8.03 11.84 21.60
N SER A 57 8.33 11.85 20.30
CA SER A 57 8.75 10.65 19.56
C SER A 57 10.24 10.68 19.22
N ASP A 58 10.93 9.55 19.44
CA ASP A 58 12.29 9.31 18.96
C ASP A 58 12.27 8.83 17.50
N VAL A 59 11.23 8.05 17.14
CA VAL A 59 11.03 7.47 15.81
C VAL A 59 9.57 7.64 15.41
N ILE A 60 9.32 8.03 14.17
CA ILE A 60 7.98 8.09 13.58
C ILE A 60 7.89 7.11 12.41
N PHE A 61 6.88 6.22 12.43
CA PHE A 61 6.51 5.38 11.31
C PHE A 61 5.33 5.97 10.55
N SER A 62 5.49 6.20 9.26
CA SER A 62 4.43 6.56 8.33
C SER A 62 3.96 5.32 7.58
N VAL A 63 2.68 4.94 7.77
CA VAL A 63 2.04 3.80 7.11
C VAL A 63 0.67 4.25 6.59
N CYS A 64 0.66 5.05 5.55
CA CYS A 64 -0.54 5.68 4.98
C CYS A 64 -0.75 5.27 3.50
N PRO A 65 -1.86 5.66 2.86
CA PRO A 65 -2.02 5.50 1.43
C PRO A 65 -0.94 6.26 0.64
N PRO A 66 -0.49 5.73 -0.52
CA PRO A 66 0.58 6.33 -1.32
C PRO A 66 0.36 7.81 -1.63
N ASP A 67 -0.88 8.17 -1.99
CA ASP A 67 -1.25 9.53 -2.37
C ASP A 67 -1.08 10.55 -1.23
N ALA A 68 -1.07 10.10 0.03
CA ALA A 68 -0.88 10.93 1.21
C ALA A 68 0.57 10.96 1.72
N ALA A 69 1.44 10.05 1.26
CA ALA A 69 2.75 9.83 1.86
C ALA A 69 3.62 11.09 1.91
N TYR A 70 3.73 11.80 0.78
CA TYR A 70 4.55 13.02 0.71
C TYR A 70 3.98 14.15 1.56
N SER A 71 2.67 14.41 1.51
CA SER A 71 2.04 15.46 2.32
C SER A 71 2.13 15.20 3.82
N VAL A 72 2.03 13.93 4.24
CA VAL A 72 2.23 13.53 5.63
C VAL A 72 3.68 13.77 6.07
N ALA A 73 4.65 13.40 5.25
CA ALA A 73 6.06 13.67 5.51
C ALA A 73 6.37 15.17 5.62
N GLN A 74 5.79 16.00 4.73
CA GLN A 74 5.90 17.45 4.81
C GLN A 74 5.34 18.03 6.12
N GLN A 75 4.20 17.54 6.61
CA GLN A 75 3.62 17.97 7.88
C GLN A 75 4.53 17.63 9.06
N VAL A 76 5.14 16.43 9.08
CA VAL A 76 6.10 16.03 10.11
C VAL A 76 7.35 16.90 10.07
N HIS A 77 7.87 17.18 8.87
CA HIS A 77 9.01 18.08 8.70
C HIS A 77 8.69 19.50 9.20
N GLN A 78 7.52 20.05 8.86
CA GLN A 78 7.04 21.36 9.31
C GLN A 78 6.83 21.44 10.84
N ALA A 79 6.54 20.30 11.48
CA ALA A 79 6.48 20.18 12.93
C ALA A 79 7.88 20.12 13.59
N ASN A 80 8.96 20.35 12.83
CA ASN A 80 10.36 20.32 13.26
C ASN A 80 10.78 19.01 13.93
N PHE A 81 10.28 17.87 13.42
CA PHE A 81 10.70 16.57 13.89
C PHE A 81 12.18 16.30 13.57
N SER A 82 12.97 15.99 14.59
CA SER A 82 14.42 15.75 14.49
C SER A 82 14.83 14.29 14.73
N GLY A 83 13.85 13.41 15.03
CA GLY A 83 14.06 11.98 15.22
C GLY A 83 14.14 11.21 13.89
N THR A 84 14.10 9.88 13.96
CA THR A 84 14.12 9.04 12.77
C THR A 84 12.74 8.92 12.12
N PHE A 85 12.62 9.31 10.85
CA PHE A 85 11.38 9.14 10.06
C PHE A 85 11.47 7.88 9.20
N VAL A 86 10.61 6.91 9.49
CA VAL A 86 10.50 5.66 8.73
C VAL A 86 9.32 5.77 7.78
N ASP A 87 9.58 5.90 6.50
CA ASP A 87 8.56 5.84 5.45
C ASP A 87 8.32 4.38 5.07
N ALA A 88 7.25 3.79 5.58
CA ALA A 88 6.87 2.41 5.27
C ALA A 88 5.66 2.34 4.32
N ASN A 89 5.53 3.33 3.44
CA ASN A 89 4.46 3.46 2.47
C ASN A 89 4.78 2.70 1.17
N ALA A 90 3.75 2.45 0.35
CA ALA A 90 3.93 1.80 -0.94
C ALA A 90 4.08 2.85 -2.05
N VAL A 91 5.18 3.55 -2.08
CA VAL A 91 5.48 4.67 -3.00
C VAL A 91 6.56 4.31 -4.02
N ALA A 92 6.61 5.05 -5.12
CA ALA A 92 7.70 4.93 -6.09
C ALA A 92 9.03 5.40 -5.48
N PRO A 93 10.19 4.86 -5.93
CA PRO A 93 11.50 5.34 -5.50
C PRO A 93 11.67 6.85 -5.61
N SER A 94 11.19 7.47 -6.68
CA SER A 94 11.23 8.92 -6.86
C SER A 94 10.40 9.71 -5.84
N THR A 95 9.32 9.11 -5.31
CA THR A 95 8.53 9.69 -4.22
C THR A 95 9.27 9.52 -2.89
N ALA A 96 9.87 8.35 -2.63
CA ALA A 96 10.70 8.08 -1.46
C ALA A 96 11.91 9.04 -1.38
N GLU A 97 12.57 9.30 -2.50
CA GLU A 97 13.70 10.26 -2.59
C GLU A 97 13.26 11.71 -2.26
N LYS A 98 12.08 12.12 -2.72
CA LYS A 98 11.51 13.43 -2.34
C LYS A 98 11.19 13.53 -0.86
N ILE A 99 10.75 12.45 -0.24
CA ILE A 99 10.50 12.38 1.20
C ILE A 99 11.85 12.39 1.94
N ALA A 100 12.83 11.62 1.50
CA ALA A 100 14.17 11.58 2.08
C ALA A 100 14.82 12.97 2.17
N ALA A 101 14.67 13.79 1.13
CA ALA A 101 15.19 15.15 1.09
C ALA A 101 14.62 16.09 2.19
N LEU A 102 13.56 15.69 2.90
CA LEU A 102 13.01 16.42 4.03
C LEU A 102 13.71 16.09 5.37
N PHE A 103 14.35 14.91 5.46
CA PHE A 103 14.86 14.38 6.73
C PHE A 103 16.34 14.03 6.73
N ASP A 104 17.03 14.16 5.59
CA ASP A 104 18.45 13.83 5.41
C ASP A 104 18.80 12.44 6.00
N ASP A 105 19.84 12.33 6.81
CA ASP A 105 20.31 11.08 7.45
C ASP A 105 19.31 10.48 8.46
N ASN A 106 18.26 11.23 8.81
CA ASN A 106 17.18 10.74 9.67
C ASN A 106 16.09 9.96 8.93
N TYR A 107 16.18 9.89 7.61
CA TYR A 107 15.24 9.13 6.79
C TYR A 107 15.60 7.63 6.75
N VAL A 108 14.56 6.79 6.84
CA VAL A 108 14.65 5.35 6.58
C VAL A 108 13.56 4.96 5.60
N ASP A 109 13.95 4.45 4.43
CA ASP A 109 13.05 3.86 3.45
C ASP A 109 12.60 2.48 3.90
N GLY A 110 11.30 2.24 3.90
CA GLY A 110 10.67 1.01 4.37
C GLY A 110 9.69 0.40 3.38
N GLY A 111 9.87 -0.87 3.04
CA GLY A 111 8.97 -1.64 2.18
C GLY A 111 8.31 -2.79 2.93
N ILE A 112 7.02 -2.69 3.28
CA ILE A 112 6.29 -3.78 3.94
C ILE A 112 5.79 -4.77 2.89
N ILE A 113 6.17 -6.04 3.01
CA ILE A 113 5.72 -7.15 2.16
C ILE A 113 5.07 -8.24 3.01
N GLY A 114 3.80 -8.48 2.79
CA GLY A 114 2.97 -9.47 3.50
C GLY A 114 1.64 -8.92 3.97
N PRO A 115 0.80 -9.73 4.64
CA PRO A 115 -0.42 -9.29 5.30
C PRO A 115 -0.10 -8.47 6.57
N PRO A 116 -1.09 -7.88 7.28
CA PRO A 116 -0.86 -7.34 8.62
C PRO A 116 -0.11 -8.31 9.53
N ALA A 117 0.94 -7.85 10.22
CA ALA A 117 1.88 -8.67 10.98
C ALA A 117 1.24 -9.21 12.28
N ARG A 118 0.45 -10.27 12.15
CA ARG A 118 -0.26 -10.94 13.26
C ARG A 118 0.33 -12.31 13.62
N GLN A 119 1.24 -12.80 12.79
CA GLN A 119 1.87 -14.12 12.94
C GLN A 119 3.35 -14.04 12.53
N PRO A 120 4.26 -14.68 13.26
CA PRO A 120 5.68 -14.70 12.92
C PRO A 120 5.92 -15.18 11.49
N GLY A 121 6.86 -14.51 10.79
CA GLY A 121 7.29 -14.89 9.44
C GLY A 121 6.30 -14.58 8.30
N SER A 122 5.09 -14.08 8.62
CA SER A 122 4.10 -13.73 7.59
C SER A 122 4.42 -12.41 6.88
N THR A 123 5.10 -11.48 7.54
CA THR A 123 5.32 -10.12 7.07
C THR A 123 6.75 -9.67 7.30
N ARG A 124 7.32 -9.03 6.29
CA ARG A 124 8.68 -8.47 6.32
C ARG A 124 8.64 -6.97 6.08
N LEU A 125 9.44 -6.26 6.84
CA LEU A 125 9.75 -4.84 6.65
C LEU A 125 11.20 -4.74 6.14
N TYR A 126 11.35 -4.47 4.87
CA TYR A 126 12.66 -4.17 4.27
C TYR A 126 13.01 -2.73 4.56
N LEU A 127 14.24 -2.46 4.99
CA LEU A 127 14.70 -1.15 5.44
C LEU A 127 15.99 -0.77 4.71
N CYS A 128 16.09 0.49 4.29
CA CYS A 128 17.28 1.08 3.71
C CYS A 128 17.49 2.50 4.25
N GLY A 129 18.73 2.91 4.39
CA GLY A 129 19.12 4.21 4.97
C GLY A 129 20.10 4.04 6.11
N GLU A 130 20.74 5.14 6.54
CA GLU A 130 21.79 5.11 7.55
C GLU A 130 21.33 4.56 8.91
N ARG A 131 20.08 4.84 9.28
CA ARG A 131 19.48 4.40 10.54
C ARG A 131 18.71 3.07 10.43
N ALA A 132 18.76 2.39 9.28
CA ALA A 132 18.00 1.15 9.05
C ALA A 132 18.35 0.04 10.05
N LEU A 133 19.62 -0.11 10.44
CA LEU A 133 20.05 -1.08 11.47
C LEU A 133 19.43 -0.78 12.84
N SER A 134 19.41 0.48 13.24
CA SER A 134 18.82 0.90 14.53
C SER A 134 17.30 0.63 14.53
N VAL A 135 16.61 0.90 13.43
CA VAL A 135 15.17 0.63 13.29
C VAL A 135 14.90 -0.88 13.28
N ALA A 136 15.74 -1.68 12.59
CA ALA A 136 15.59 -3.13 12.58
C ALA A 136 15.76 -3.74 13.97
N ALA A 137 16.70 -3.26 14.77
CA ALA A 137 16.92 -3.71 16.15
C ALA A 137 15.70 -3.47 17.06
N MET A 138 14.90 -2.43 16.79
CA MET A 138 13.66 -2.16 17.53
C MET A 138 12.59 -3.25 17.36
N LEU A 139 12.68 -4.05 16.31
CA LEU A 139 11.73 -5.12 15.95
C LEU A 139 12.32 -6.52 16.14
N GLU A 140 13.43 -6.64 16.87
CA GLU A 140 14.05 -7.94 17.11
C GLU A 140 13.11 -8.86 17.90
N GLY A 141 12.84 -10.05 17.33
CA GLY A 141 11.91 -11.02 17.92
C GLY A 141 10.41 -10.72 17.68
N ALA A 142 10.08 -9.67 16.93
CA ALA A 142 8.69 -9.35 16.59
C ALA A 142 8.11 -10.27 15.51
N ASP A 143 6.78 -10.31 15.42
CA ASP A 143 6.05 -10.95 14.30
C ASP A 143 6.35 -10.26 12.95
N LEU A 144 6.68 -8.97 12.97
CA LEU A 144 7.16 -8.20 11.82
C LEU A 144 8.69 -8.35 11.69
N GLN A 145 9.12 -9.17 10.76
CA GLN A 145 10.54 -9.37 10.51
C GLN A 145 11.16 -8.17 9.80
N ALA A 146 12.05 -7.45 10.47
CA ALA A 146 12.83 -6.36 9.86
C ALA A 146 14.08 -6.91 9.15
N ILE A 147 14.32 -6.44 7.93
CA ILE A 147 15.45 -6.87 7.07
C ILE A 147 16.12 -5.62 6.52
N VAL A 148 17.37 -5.42 6.88
CA VAL A 148 18.17 -4.30 6.33
C VAL A 148 18.72 -4.70 4.97
N MET A 149 18.54 -3.80 4.00
CA MET A 149 19.01 -3.96 2.63
C MET A 149 20.25 -3.13 2.36
N GLN A 150 21.08 -3.61 1.46
CA GLN A 150 22.09 -2.81 0.76
C GLN A 150 21.42 -2.09 -0.41
N GLY A 151 21.78 -0.83 -0.65
CA GLY A 151 21.27 -0.08 -1.80
C GLY A 151 21.27 1.43 -1.56
N ASN A 152 20.66 2.17 -2.49
CA ASN A 152 20.44 3.59 -2.36
C ASN A 152 19.27 3.87 -1.40
N THR A 153 19.03 5.15 -1.13
CA THR A 153 18.03 5.63 -0.15
C THR A 153 16.59 5.19 -0.44
N SER A 154 16.28 4.73 -1.66
CA SER A 154 14.94 4.29 -2.09
C SER A 154 14.86 2.80 -2.46
N ALA A 155 15.83 2.00 -2.03
CA ALA A 155 15.94 0.58 -2.42
C ALA A 155 14.80 -0.29 -1.88
N ALA A 156 14.30 -0.02 -0.67
CA ALA A 156 13.18 -0.77 -0.10
C ALA A 156 11.88 -0.45 -0.83
N SER A 157 11.65 0.80 -1.21
CA SER A 157 10.55 1.23 -2.09
C SER A 157 10.65 0.56 -3.46
N ALA A 158 11.82 0.52 -4.09
CA ALA A 158 12.04 -0.17 -5.37
C ALA A 158 11.68 -1.66 -5.29
N LEU A 159 12.15 -2.36 -4.25
CA LEU A 159 11.78 -3.75 -4.00
C LEU A 159 10.28 -3.92 -3.83
N LYS A 160 9.64 -3.04 -3.05
CA LYS A 160 8.19 -3.06 -2.83
C LYS A 160 7.43 -2.86 -4.14
N MET A 161 7.84 -1.93 -4.99
CA MET A 161 7.21 -1.69 -6.29
C MET A 161 7.38 -2.90 -7.22
N ALA A 162 8.57 -3.47 -7.33
CA ALA A 162 8.81 -4.66 -8.16
C ALA A 162 7.99 -5.87 -7.70
N TYR A 163 7.93 -6.14 -6.38
CA TYR A 163 7.10 -7.20 -5.82
C TYR A 163 5.61 -6.98 -6.07
N ALA A 164 5.14 -5.75 -5.85
CA ALA A 164 3.73 -5.39 -6.02
C ALA A 164 3.31 -5.39 -7.49
N ALA A 165 4.20 -5.04 -8.41
CA ALA A 165 3.97 -5.11 -9.85
C ALA A 165 3.51 -6.50 -10.27
N TYR A 166 4.19 -7.54 -9.83
CA TYR A 166 3.77 -8.91 -10.12
C TYR A 166 2.48 -9.29 -9.38
N THR A 167 2.42 -9.12 -8.06
CA THR A 167 1.30 -9.65 -7.28
C THR A 167 -0.02 -8.96 -7.57
N LYS A 168 -0.02 -7.63 -7.73
CA LYS A 168 -1.22 -6.86 -8.06
C LYS A 168 -1.48 -6.81 -9.56
N GLY A 169 -0.44 -6.68 -10.38
CA GLY A 169 -0.58 -6.70 -11.84
C GLY A 169 -1.15 -8.02 -12.34
N SER A 170 -0.66 -9.17 -11.86
CA SER A 170 -1.22 -10.48 -12.22
C SER A 170 -2.67 -10.68 -11.75
N SER A 171 -3.02 -10.10 -10.59
CA SER A 171 -4.41 -10.11 -10.10
C SER A 171 -5.32 -9.28 -11.02
N ALA A 172 -4.89 -8.09 -11.40
CA ALA A 172 -5.64 -7.24 -12.34
C ALA A 172 -5.80 -7.91 -13.71
N LEU A 173 -4.73 -8.54 -14.20
CA LEU A 173 -4.78 -9.28 -15.48
C LEU A 173 -5.81 -10.42 -15.45
N LEU A 174 -5.83 -11.22 -14.37
CA LEU A 174 -6.82 -12.30 -14.23
C LEU A 174 -8.25 -11.76 -14.21
N LEU A 175 -8.49 -10.65 -13.52
CA LEU A 175 -9.81 -10.01 -13.48
C LEU A 175 -10.22 -9.47 -14.86
N ALA A 176 -9.31 -8.81 -15.56
CA ALA A 176 -9.55 -8.28 -16.91
C ALA A 176 -9.88 -9.42 -17.91
N VAL A 177 -9.13 -10.53 -17.85
CA VAL A 177 -9.36 -11.71 -18.72
C VAL A 177 -10.72 -12.33 -18.45
N ASN A 178 -11.15 -12.47 -17.18
CA ASN A 178 -12.49 -12.97 -16.87
C ASN A 178 -13.58 -11.99 -17.34
N GLY A 179 -13.37 -10.68 -17.19
CA GLY A 179 -14.29 -9.67 -17.72
C GLY A 179 -14.44 -9.73 -19.23
N LEU A 180 -13.31 -9.85 -19.96
CA LEU A 180 -13.33 -10.03 -21.40
C LEU A 180 -14.06 -11.32 -21.83
N ALA A 181 -13.77 -12.45 -21.17
CA ALA A 181 -14.39 -13.72 -21.49
C ALA A 181 -15.92 -13.70 -21.31
N GLU A 182 -16.38 -13.06 -20.26
CA GLU A 182 -17.81 -12.86 -20.01
C GLU A 182 -18.45 -11.95 -21.04
N ALA A 183 -17.86 -10.82 -21.33
CA ALA A 183 -18.35 -9.87 -22.33
C ALA A 183 -18.40 -10.48 -23.75
N ALA A 184 -17.46 -11.38 -24.07
CA ALA A 184 -17.37 -12.06 -25.34
C ALA A 184 -18.19 -13.38 -25.39
N GLY A 185 -18.79 -13.80 -24.27
CA GLY A 185 -19.59 -15.05 -24.22
C GLY A 185 -18.78 -16.33 -24.35
N VAL A 186 -17.49 -16.33 -23.94
CA VAL A 186 -16.56 -17.46 -24.07
C VAL A 186 -16.06 -18.00 -22.72
N THR A 187 -16.69 -17.62 -21.62
CA THR A 187 -16.27 -17.96 -20.25
C THR A 187 -16.08 -19.46 -20.05
N GLU A 188 -17.08 -20.27 -20.44
CA GLU A 188 -17.02 -21.73 -20.24
C GLU A 188 -15.88 -22.37 -21.03
N THR A 189 -15.71 -21.97 -22.30
CA THR A 189 -14.66 -22.50 -23.18
C THR A 189 -13.26 -22.12 -22.64
N LEU A 190 -13.08 -20.88 -22.18
CA LEU A 190 -11.83 -20.45 -21.56
C LEU A 190 -11.52 -21.26 -20.29
N GLN A 191 -12.52 -21.51 -19.46
CA GLN A 191 -12.36 -22.31 -18.24
C GLN A 191 -11.99 -23.78 -18.54
N GLN A 192 -12.57 -24.37 -19.56
CA GLN A 192 -12.22 -25.71 -20.05
C GLN A 192 -10.76 -25.74 -20.52
N GLU A 193 -10.34 -24.77 -21.33
CA GLU A 193 -8.96 -24.65 -21.78
C GLU A 193 -7.99 -24.49 -20.61
N TRP A 194 -8.32 -23.66 -19.63
CA TRP A 194 -7.49 -23.50 -18.42
C TRP A 194 -7.36 -24.78 -17.59
N GLN A 195 -8.40 -25.61 -17.55
CA GLN A 195 -8.30 -26.93 -16.88
C GLN A 195 -7.28 -27.84 -17.55
N LEU A 196 -7.12 -27.74 -18.86
CA LEU A 196 -6.16 -28.53 -19.63
C LEU A 196 -4.74 -27.97 -19.58
N SER A 197 -4.60 -26.67 -19.87
CA SER A 197 -3.30 -26.05 -20.10
C SER A 197 -2.73 -25.32 -18.88
N GLN A 198 -3.58 -24.92 -17.91
CA GLN A 198 -3.19 -24.13 -16.70
C GLN A 198 -3.87 -24.70 -15.44
N PRO A 199 -3.51 -25.90 -14.99
CA PRO A 199 -4.15 -26.53 -13.83
C PRO A 199 -4.14 -25.61 -12.59
N GLY A 200 -5.31 -25.43 -11.97
CA GLY A 200 -5.46 -24.58 -10.78
C GLY A 200 -5.72 -23.10 -11.05
N LEU A 201 -5.67 -22.63 -12.32
CA LEU A 201 -5.85 -21.21 -12.63
C LEU A 201 -7.28 -20.73 -12.36
N MET A 202 -8.31 -21.56 -12.56
CA MET A 202 -9.69 -21.23 -12.20
C MET A 202 -9.84 -20.92 -10.71
N GLN A 203 -9.38 -21.82 -9.85
CA GLN A 203 -9.45 -21.65 -8.39
C GLN A 203 -8.64 -20.45 -7.93
N ARG A 204 -7.48 -20.23 -8.57
CA ARG A 204 -6.65 -19.05 -8.32
C ARG A 204 -7.38 -17.77 -8.73
N SER A 205 -8.07 -17.77 -9.87
CA SER A 205 -8.84 -16.64 -10.38
C SER A 205 -9.96 -16.25 -9.41
N GLU A 206 -10.76 -17.20 -8.95
CA GLU A 206 -11.83 -16.98 -7.99
C GLU A 206 -11.27 -16.44 -6.64
N LYS A 207 -10.28 -17.12 -6.07
CA LYS A 207 -9.62 -16.68 -4.84
C LYS A 207 -9.04 -15.26 -4.97
N THR A 208 -8.43 -14.95 -6.11
CA THR A 208 -7.87 -13.64 -6.40
C THR A 208 -8.95 -12.57 -6.46
N ALA A 209 -10.06 -12.82 -7.14
CA ALA A 209 -11.17 -11.89 -7.25
C ALA A 209 -11.73 -11.52 -5.88
N LEU A 210 -12.03 -12.50 -5.03
CA LEU A 210 -12.56 -12.28 -3.69
C LEU A 210 -11.56 -11.59 -2.75
N ALA A 211 -10.29 -11.99 -2.79
CA ALA A 211 -9.25 -11.39 -1.94
C ALA A 211 -8.93 -9.94 -2.32
N THR A 212 -9.10 -9.58 -3.60
CA THR A 212 -8.74 -8.28 -4.16
C THR A 212 -9.88 -7.28 -4.06
N SER A 213 -11.13 -7.70 -4.23
CA SER A 213 -12.30 -6.84 -4.35
C SER A 213 -12.41 -5.79 -3.24
N ARG A 214 -12.32 -6.18 -1.98
CA ARG A 214 -12.40 -5.27 -0.82
C ARG A 214 -11.25 -4.27 -0.72
N LYS A 215 -10.15 -4.52 -1.43
CA LYS A 215 -8.90 -3.75 -1.34
C LYS A 215 -8.63 -2.96 -2.62
N ALA A 216 -9.41 -3.17 -3.67
CA ALA A 216 -9.21 -2.61 -5.00
C ALA A 216 -9.06 -1.08 -4.95
N TRP A 217 -9.91 -0.40 -4.20
CA TRP A 217 -9.90 1.06 -4.05
C TRP A 217 -8.53 1.65 -3.68
N ARG A 218 -7.71 0.93 -2.89
CA ARG A 218 -6.37 1.39 -2.52
C ARG A 218 -5.29 0.87 -3.46
N PHE A 219 -5.54 -0.22 -4.19
CA PHE A 219 -4.58 -0.78 -5.13
C PHE A 219 -4.40 0.10 -6.36
N ALA A 220 -5.41 0.90 -6.73
CA ALA A 220 -5.30 1.86 -7.82
C ALA A 220 -4.14 2.85 -7.60
N GLY A 221 -4.03 3.46 -6.41
CA GLY A 221 -2.91 4.35 -6.06
C GLY A 221 -1.56 3.62 -6.10
N GLU A 222 -1.49 2.41 -5.53
CA GLU A 222 -0.25 1.62 -5.59
C GLU A 222 0.15 1.25 -7.03
N MET A 223 -0.81 0.93 -7.91
CA MET A 223 -0.52 0.64 -9.33
C MET A 223 0.00 1.87 -10.09
N ARG A 224 -0.45 3.08 -9.75
CA ARG A 224 0.09 4.32 -10.32
C ARG A 224 1.55 4.54 -9.87
N GLU A 225 1.88 4.29 -8.61
CA GLU A 225 3.26 4.37 -8.13
C GLU A 225 4.17 3.32 -8.81
N ILE A 226 3.63 2.12 -9.08
CA ILE A 226 4.34 1.09 -9.86
C ILE A 226 4.58 1.58 -11.29
N ALA A 227 3.56 2.15 -11.97
CA ALA A 227 3.71 2.69 -13.32
C ALA A 227 4.82 3.74 -13.39
N LYS A 228 4.83 4.72 -12.48
CA LYS A 228 5.89 5.72 -12.34
C LYS A 228 7.27 5.08 -12.15
N THR A 229 7.35 4.00 -11.35
CA THR A 229 8.61 3.28 -11.12
C THR A 229 9.14 2.67 -12.42
N PHE A 230 8.28 2.02 -13.22
CA PHE A 230 8.66 1.47 -14.52
C PHE A 230 9.13 2.56 -15.48
N GLU A 231 8.38 3.64 -15.60
CA GLU A 231 8.69 4.78 -16.48
C GLU A 231 10.02 5.45 -16.11
N ALA A 232 10.29 5.63 -14.82
CA ALA A 232 11.56 6.16 -14.33
C ALA A 232 12.78 5.30 -14.70
N HIS A 233 12.57 4.00 -14.98
CA HIS A 233 13.61 3.07 -15.43
C HIS A 233 13.54 2.79 -16.95
N GLY A 234 12.81 3.60 -17.73
CA GLY A 234 12.68 3.44 -19.17
C GLY A 234 11.84 2.23 -19.61
N LEU A 235 11.06 1.63 -18.70
CA LEU A 235 10.17 0.51 -18.98
C LEU A 235 8.73 0.99 -19.17
N PRO A 236 7.91 0.34 -20.03
CA PRO A 236 6.51 0.71 -20.22
C PRO A 236 5.69 0.62 -18.95
N GLY A 237 5.11 1.75 -18.49
CA GLY A 237 4.24 1.81 -17.30
C GLY A 237 2.76 1.52 -17.59
N GLN A 238 2.35 1.52 -18.85
CA GLN A 238 0.95 1.49 -19.31
C GLN A 238 0.18 0.26 -18.83
N PHE A 239 0.83 -0.91 -18.73
CA PHE A 239 0.23 -2.11 -18.15
C PHE A 239 -0.27 -1.86 -16.72
N HIS A 240 0.53 -1.16 -15.93
CA HIS A 240 0.21 -0.86 -14.53
C HIS A 240 -0.80 0.28 -14.39
N SER A 241 -0.77 1.25 -15.29
CA SER A 241 -1.78 2.31 -15.38
C SER A 241 -3.15 1.74 -15.77
N GLY A 242 -3.21 0.80 -16.72
CA GLY A 242 -4.43 0.07 -17.07
C GLY A 242 -4.95 -0.78 -15.89
N ALA A 243 -4.05 -1.41 -15.13
CA ALA A 243 -4.43 -2.14 -13.92
C ALA A 243 -4.98 -1.19 -12.83
N ALA A 244 -4.47 0.05 -12.71
CA ALA A 244 -5.01 1.05 -11.81
C ALA A 244 -6.46 1.39 -12.16
N GLN A 245 -6.74 1.65 -13.45
CA GLN A 245 -8.09 1.92 -13.96
C GLN A 245 -9.04 0.75 -13.65
N LEU A 246 -8.59 -0.50 -13.88
CA LEU A 246 -9.39 -1.68 -13.54
C LEU A 246 -9.77 -1.72 -12.06
N TYR A 247 -8.84 -1.40 -11.16
CA TYR A 247 -9.11 -1.37 -9.72
C TYR A 247 -10.05 -0.23 -9.32
N GLU A 248 -10.06 0.88 -10.04
CA GLU A 248 -11.01 1.99 -9.84
C GLU A 248 -12.45 1.55 -10.13
N LEU A 249 -12.66 0.80 -11.20
CA LEU A 249 -13.98 0.23 -11.53
C LEU A 249 -14.54 -0.66 -10.41
N MET A 250 -13.68 -1.22 -9.58
CA MET A 250 -14.04 -2.06 -8.44
C MET A 250 -14.21 -1.31 -7.11
N ALA A 251 -14.12 0.01 -7.09
CA ALA A 251 -14.10 0.80 -5.84
C ALA A 251 -15.36 0.60 -4.97
N SER A 252 -16.53 0.39 -5.58
CA SER A 252 -17.80 0.11 -4.90
C SER A 252 -17.79 -1.17 -4.06
N LEU A 253 -16.95 -2.14 -4.41
CA LEU A 253 -16.82 -3.42 -3.69
C LEU A 253 -16.16 -3.28 -2.31
N LYS A 254 -15.69 -2.09 -1.94
CA LYS A 254 -15.21 -1.77 -0.59
C LYS A 254 -16.31 -2.00 0.46
N THR A 255 -17.53 -1.59 0.16
CA THR A 255 -18.69 -1.62 1.06
C THR A 255 -19.63 -2.80 0.80
N LEU A 256 -19.62 -3.33 -0.42
CA LEU A 256 -20.47 -4.44 -0.87
C LEU A 256 -19.57 -5.61 -1.33
N PRO A 257 -19.07 -6.43 -0.40
CA PRO A 257 -18.15 -7.51 -0.76
C PRO A 257 -18.90 -8.58 -1.58
N PRO A 258 -18.35 -8.95 -2.75
CA PRO A 258 -18.95 -9.98 -3.61
C PRO A 258 -18.77 -11.37 -2.99
N ALA A 259 -19.69 -12.29 -3.31
CA ALA A 259 -19.65 -13.68 -2.91
C ALA A 259 -18.93 -14.58 -3.94
N SER A 260 -18.79 -14.12 -5.20
CA SER A 260 -18.25 -14.92 -6.30
C SER A 260 -17.43 -14.09 -7.30
N LEU A 261 -16.62 -14.77 -8.12
CA LEU A 261 -15.94 -14.17 -9.26
C LEU A 261 -16.94 -13.55 -10.25
N SER A 262 -18.09 -14.22 -10.49
CA SER A 262 -19.13 -13.72 -11.40
C SER A 262 -19.65 -12.35 -10.94
N GLU A 263 -19.92 -12.15 -9.64
CA GLU A 263 -20.35 -10.85 -9.12
C GLU A 263 -19.28 -9.77 -9.30
N VAL A 264 -17.99 -10.09 -9.10
CA VAL A 264 -16.90 -9.16 -9.37
C VAL A 264 -16.86 -8.76 -10.85
N VAL A 265 -16.99 -9.72 -11.74
CA VAL A 265 -17.01 -9.50 -13.19
C VAL A 265 -18.21 -8.63 -13.60
N GLN A 266 -19.39 -8.88 -13.06
CA GLN A 266 -20.57 -8.05 -13.34
C GLN A 266 -20.36 -6.59 -12.93
N VAL A 267 -19.77 -6.33 -11.75
CA VAL A 267 -19.45 -4.96 -11.31
C VAL A 267 -18.44 -4.30 -12.27
N LEU A 268 -17.41 -5.02 -12.71
CA LEU A 268 -16.44 -4.51 -13.68
C LEU A 268 -17.12 -4.12 -15.00
N LEU A 269 -17.98 -4.97 -15.55
CA LEU A 269 -18.64 -4.72 -16.82
C LEU A 269 -19.65 -3.56 -16.72
N GLN A 270 -20.41 -3.48 -15.63
CA GLN A 270 -21.36 -2.39 -15.39
C GLN A 270 -20.64 -1.04 -15.27
N ALA A 271 -19.57 -0.97 -14.43
CA ALA A 271 -18.80 0.25 -14.26
C ALA A 271 -18.07 0.68 -15.54
N SER A 272 -17.68 -0.27 -16.41
CA SER A 272 -17.08 0.04 -17.72
C SER A 272 -18.07 0.56 -18.74
N ALA A 273 -19.36 0.31 -18.58
CA ALA A 273 -20.42 0.76 -19.47
C ALA A 273 -20.94 2.18 -19.14
N GLU A 274 -20.65 2.67 -17.93
CA GLU A 274 -20.98 4.04 -17.53
C GLU A 274 -19.98 5.00 -18.19
N PRO A 275 -20.44 6.05 -18.92
CA PRO A 275 -19.51 7.04 -19.49
C PRO A 275 -18.73 7.69 -18.37
N THR A 276 -17.41 7.68 -18.47
CA THR A 276 -16.53 8.47 -17.60
C THR A 276 -17.00 9.92 -17.67
N PRO A 277 -17.30 10.62 -16.57
CA PRO A 277 -17.61 12.03 -16.64
C PRO A 277 -16.45 12.74 -17.34
N ASP A 278 -16.74 13.42 -18.45
CA ASP A 278 -15.80 14.25 -19.17
C ASP A 278 -15.15 15.20 -18.18
N ILE A 279 -13.85 14.99 -17.92
CA ILE A 279 -13.04 16.04 -17.31
C ILE A 279 -12.94 17.10 -18.40
N GLU A 280 -13.87 18.07 -18.34
CA GLU A 280 -13.85 19.23 -19.22
C GLU A 280 -12.43 19.78 -19.26
N SER A 281 -11.90 19.79 -20.46
CA SER A 281 -10.70 20.50 -20.85
C SER A 281 -11.00 22.02 -20.76
N ASP A 282 -11.00 22.55 -19.55
CA ASP A 282 -11.09 23.99 -19.29
C ASP A 282 -9.69 24.60 -19.27
N SER A 283 -9.02 24.54 -20.42
CA SER A 283 -7.78 25.30 -20.66
C SER A 283 -7.52 25.54 -22.15
N LEU A 284 -8.45 26.21 -22.82
CA LEU A 284 -8.17 26.93 -24.08
C LEU A 284 -9.25 28.01 -24.30
N ARG A 285 -9.28 29.06 -23.48
CA ARG A 285 -9.79 30.39 -23.84
C ARG A 285 -9.12 31.43 -22.95
N ASP A 286 -8.31 32.18 -23.62
CA ASP A 286 -7.67 33.48 -23.43
C ASP A 286 -6.19 33.46 -23.15
#